data_42135cc18ac5a2bf1098c11510d6cb24
#
_entry.id   42135cc18ac5a2bf1098c11510d6cb24
#
_cell.length_a   1.000
_cell.length_b   1.000
_cell.length_c   1.000
_cell.angle_alpha   90.00
_cell.angle_beta   90.00
_cell.angle_gamma   90.00
#
_symmetry.space_group_name_H-M   'P 1'
#
loop_
_entity.id
_entity.type
_entity.pdbx_description
1 polymer ?
#
loop_
_entity_poly.entity_id
_entity_poly.type
_entity_poly.pdbx_seq_one_letter_code
_entity_poly.pdbx_strand_id
1 'polypeptide(L)'
;MKTIKIKFVDFNAPTFDAENQWVTKVLRERYNVEFSEEPEFIFYSTWGLNFRNYPNSVKIFCGGEAVSPNFNECDFAFGFEPIYYNDRFCQYPLGDSDSPGLYDITRSIQDRSAVSADLLERKFCNFVYSKDWMGEGAILRREFCKVLMGYKHVDCPSYVMNNMPRGTISDRWTGLSCGNGTVSSGWSDGKLEFLRRYKFTIAFENTALSGYTTEKIIQPFQAFSIPIYWGNPDILSLFNPKAFINCNEYGNDFDSIIERVKELDNDNDKYLEMLSQPPMQESFDFDRREKAKEFLYKIIERGPYPFAKDALRISSSYRTFNEYNRVTEELNTTKEAMKRMGYDSNSNTWKLVQKLQRFGDSKWGYIPKRIFHILIRIYKKLKIVKARY
;
A
#
# COMPACT_ATOMS: atom_id res chain seq x y z
N MET A 1 -20.50 11.04 -28.69
CA MET A 1 -19.17 10.65 -28.18
C MET A 1 -18.82 9.28 -28.73
N LYS A 2 -17.54 9.01 -29.01
CA LYS A 2 -17.07 7.68 -29.42
C LYS A 2 -17.26 6.71 -28.25
N THR A 3 -17.77 5.50 -28.55
CA THR A 3 -17.85 4.41 -27.55
C THR A 3 -16.49 3.71 -27.44
N ILE A 4 -16.09 3.39 -26.20
CA ILE A 4 -14.91 2.60 -25.88
C ILE A 4 -15.30 1.48 -24.92
N LYS A 5 -14.73 0.29 -25.13
CA LYS A 5 -14.99 -0.89 -24.31
C LYS A 5 -13.84 -1.10 -23.32
N ILE A 6 -14.14 -1.06 -22.02
CA ILE A 6 -13.12 -1.21 -20.98
C ILE A 6 -13.47 -2.35 -20.03
N LYS A 7 -12.46 -2.81 -19.27
CA LYS A 7 -12.63 -3.74 -18.16
C LYS A 7 -11.58 -3.50 -17.10
N PHE A 8 -11.98 -3.65 -15.84
CA PHE A 8 -11.08 -3.70 -14.69
C PHE A 8 -10.89 -5.15 -14.25
N VAL A 9 -9.64 -5.57 -14.02
CA VAL A 9 -9.31 -6.91 -13.56
C VAL A 9 -8.20 -6.86 -12.51
N ASP A 10 -8.15 -7.87 -11.66
CA ASP A 10 -7.08 -8.02 -10.67
C ASP A 10 -6.96 -6.87 -9.66
N PHE A 11 -8.07 -6.18 -9.39
CA PHE A 11 -8.20 -5.25 -8.26
C PHE A 11 -8.65 -5.99 -7.00
N ASN A 12 -8.39 -5.40 -5.85
CA ASN A 12 -8.75 -6.01 -4.56
C ASN A 12 -10.27 -5.94 -4.33
N ALA A 13 -10.98 -6.97 -4.77
CA ALA A 13 -12.40 -7.15 -4.43
C ALA A 13 -12.55 -7.60 -2.96
N PRO A 14 -13.63 -7.27 -2.22
CA PRO A 14 -15.00 -7.11 -2.70
C PRO A 14 -15.51 -5.66 -2.80
N THR A 15 -14.69 -4.67 -2.50
CA THR A 15 -15.13 -3.26 -2.42
C THR A 15 -14.78 -2.43 -3.67
N PHE A 16 -14.26 -3.07 -4.70
CA PHE A 16 -13.90 -2.38 -5.93
C PHE A 16 -15.16 -1.99 -6.73
N ASP A 17 -15.33 -0.69 -6.98
CA ASP A 17 -16.43 -0.11 -7.75
C ASP A 17 -15.89 0.51 -9.04
N ALA A 18 -16.03 -0.21 -10.16
CA ALA A 18 -15.57 0.21 -11.48
C ALA A 18 -16.22 1.52 -11.95
N GLU A 19 -17.49 1.74 -11.61
CA GLU A 19 -18.27 2.93 -12.00
C GLU A 19 -17.71 4.20 -11.39
N ASN A 20 -17.26 4.12 -10.15
CA ASN A 20 -16.75 5.25 -9.40
C ASN A 20 -15.23 5.45 -9.47
N GLN A 21 -14.51 4.59 -10.20
CA GLN A 21 -13.05 4.76 -10.37
C GLN A 21 -12.70 6.08 -11.07
N TRP A 22 -11.58 6.67 -10.67
CA TRP A 22 -11.04 7.89 -11.30
C TRP A 22 -10.91 7.74 -12.82
N VAL A 23 -10.39 6.61 -13.28
CA VAL A 23 -10.27 6.27 -14.70
C VAL A 23 -11.61 6.36 -15.43
N THR A 24 -12.67 5.76 -14.87
CA THR A 24 -14.01 5.77 -15.46
C THR A 24 -14.57 7.18 -15.52
N LYS A 25 -14.44 7.95 -14.44
CA LYS A 25 -14.92 9.33 -14.37
C LYS A 25 -14.23 10.22 -15.41
N VAL A 26 -12.90 10.12 -15.53
CA VAL A 26 -12.11 10.87 -16.51
C VAL A 26 -12.48 10.47 -17.94
N LEU A 27 -12.58 9.17 -18.23
CA LEU A 27 -12.91 8.73 -19.58
C LEU A 27 -14.31 9.18 -20.02
N ARG A 28 -15.28 9.23 -19.11
CA ARG A 28 -16.63 9.71 -19.39
C ARG A 28 -16.73 11.20 -19.75
N GLU A 29 -15.69 11.97 -19.49
CA GLU A 29 -15.67 13.36 -19.95
C GLU A 29 -15.60 13.48 -21.49
N ARG A 30 -15.00 12.46 -22.17
CA ARG A 30 -14.78 12.51 -23.63
C ARG A 30 -15.39 11.32 -24.40
N TYR A 31 -15.74 10.22 -23.69
CA TYR A 31 -16.16 8.97 -24.31
C TYR A 31 -17.45 8.42 -23.71
N ASN A 32 -18.18 7.61 -24.50
CA ASN A 32 -19.19 6.72 -23.97
C ASN A 32 -18.50 5.44 -23.49
N VAL A 33 -18.40 5.21 -22.18
CA VAL A 33 -17.69 4.10 -21.55
C VAL A 33 -18.63 2.91 -21.37
N GLU A 34 -18.28 1.79 -21.99
CA GLU A 34 -18.98 0.50 -21.88
C GLU A 34 -18.09 -0.52 -21.16
N PHE A 35 -18.59 -1.14 -20.09
CA PHE A 35 -17.92 -2.30 -19.49
C PHE A 35 -18.23 -3.56 -20.28
N SER A 36 -17.20 -4.28 -20.73
CA SER A 36 -17.34 -5.39 -21.68
C SER A 36 -16.51 -6.61 -21.31
N GLU A 37 -17.01 -7.80 -21.62
CA GLU A 37 -16.23 -9.04 -21.54
C GLU A 37 -15.22 -9.17 -22.70
N GLU A 38 -15.43 -8.41 -23.79
CA GLU A 38 -14.51 -8.27 -24.91
C GLU A 38 -13.96 -6.82 -24.95
N PRO A 39 -13.12 -6.41 -23.98
CA PRO A 39 -12.67 -5.04 -23.86
C PRO A 39 -11.59 -4.67 -24.88
N GLU A 40 -11.61 -3.42 -25.33
CA GLU A 40 -10.52 -2.80 -26.08
C GLU A 40 -9.33 -2.46 -25.18
N PHE A 41 -9.64 -2.02 -23.94
CA PHE A 41 -8.67 -1.61 -22.93
C PHE A 41 -8.96 -2.32 -21.60
N ILE A 42 -7.93 -2.88 -20.97
CA ILE A 42 -8.04 -3.39 -19.62
C ILE A 42 -7.16 -2.58 -18.67
N PHE A 43 -7.75 -2.24 -17.54
CA PHE A 43 -7.05 -1.68 -16.38
C PHE A 43 -6.86 -2.80 -15.37
N TYR A 44 -5.63 -3.04 -14.91
CA TYR A 44 -5.37 -4.12 -13.99
C TYR A 44 -4.41 -3.73 -12.88
N SER A 45 -4.55 -4.37 -11.73
CA SER A 45 -3.72 -4.13 -10.54
C SER A 45 -2.91 -5.38 -10.18
N THR A 46 -2.38 -5.42 -8.97
CA THR A 46 -1.40 -6.42 -8.51
C THR A 46 -2.00 -7.69 -7.91
N TRP A 47 -3.35 -7.77 -7.79
CA TRP A 47 -4.02 -8.82 -7.01
C TRP A 47 -4.38 -10.08 -7.79
N GLY A 48 -3.87 -10.24 -9.02
CA GLY A 48 -4.13 -11.42 -9.81
C GLY A 48 -3.37 -11.46 -11.13
N LEU A 49 -3.76 -12.40 -11.99
CA LEU A 49 -3.18 -12.62 -13.31
C LEU A 49 -4.25 -12.75 -14.40
N ASN A 50 -5.50 -12.34 -14.11
CA ASN A 50 -6.61 -12.44 -15.06
C ASN A 50 -6.42 -11.53 -16.28
N PHE A 51 -5.64 -10.46 -16.15
CA PHE A 51 -5.27 -9.60 -17.29
C PHE A 51 -4.66 -10.38 -18.46
N ARG A 52 -4.08 -11.55 -18.21
CA ARG A 52 -3.49 -12.43 -19.24
C ARG A 52 -4.54 -13.10 -20.14
N ASN A 53 -5.80 -13.13 -19.68
CA ASN A 53 -6.91 -13.70 -20.46
C ASN A 53 -7.37 -12.78 -21.60
N TYR A 54 -6.82 -11.57 -21.70
CA TYR A 54 -7.18 -10.55 -22.69
C TYR A 54 -6.01 -10.22 -23.62
N PRO A 55 -5.55 -11.16 -24.47
CA PRO A 55 -4.35 -10.98 -25.29
C PRO A 55 -4.47 -9.86 -26.34
N ASN A 56 -5.70 -9.56 -26.78
CA ASN A 56 -5.97 -8.58 -27.83
C ASN A 56 -6.29 -7.17 -27.29
N SER A 57 -6.42 -7.01 -25.97
CA SER A 57 -6.70 -5.73 -25.34
C SER A 57 -5.43 -4.99 -24.98
N VAL A 58 -5.47 -3.65 -25.05
CA VAL A 58 -4.42 -2.79 -24.50
C VAL A 58 -4.43 -2.92 -22.98
N LYS A 59 -3.30 -3.28 -22.40
CA LYS A 59 -3.13 -3.56 -20.98
C LYS A 59 -2.51 -2.37 -20.26
N ILE A 60 -3.24 -1.80 -19.30
CA ILE A 60 -2.85 -0.63 -18.54
C ILE A 60 -2.70 -1.07 -17.08
N PHE A 61 -1.46 -1.10 -16.59
CA PHE A 61 -1.17 -1.39 -15.20
C PHE A 61 -1.51 -0.19 -14.31
N CYS A 62 -2.21 -0.45 -13.20
CA CYS A 62 -2.58 0.54 -12.19
C CYS A 62 -1.93 0.16 -10.87
N GLY A 63 -0.77 0.76 -10.59
CA GLY A 63 0.00 0.49 -9.37
C GLY A 63 -0.58 1.18 -8.15
N GLY A 64 -1.17 0.41 -7.24
CA GLY A 64 -1.62 0.86 -5.91
C GLY A 64 -0.76 0.33 -4.76
N GLU A 65 0.11 -0.64 -5.02
CA GLU A 65 1.06 -1.24 -4.08
C GLU A 65 2.49 -1.05 -4.58
N ALA A 66 3.48 -1.38 -3.73
CA ALA A 66 4.91 -1.26 -4.05
C ALA A 66 5.37 -2.33 -5.07
N VAL A 67 4.84 -2.25 -6.28
CA VAL A 67 5.14 -3.17 -7.38
C VAL A 67 5.44 -2.37 -8.63
N SER A 68 6.59 -2.63 -9.23
CA SER A 68 6.99 -2.04 -10.51
C SER A 68 6.18 -2.61 -11.67
N PRO A 69 5.79 -1.79 -12.66
CA PRO A 69 5.13 -2.29 -13.86
C PRO A 69 6.05 -3.18 -14.67
N ASN A 70 5.51 -4.29 -15.19
CA ASN A 70 6.23 -5.15 -16.12
C ASN A 70 5.85 -4.81 -17.55
N PHE A 71 6.65 -4.02 -18.24
CA PHE A 71 6.41 -3.62 -19.62
C PHE A 71 6.57 -4.75 -20.67
N ASN A 72 6.91 -5.96 -20.25
CA ASN A 72 6.75 -7.14 -21.09
C ASN A 72 5.30 -7.67 -21.09
N GLU A 73 4.49 -7.28 -20.09
CA GLU A 73 3.11 -7.72 -19.92
C GLU A 73 2.10 -6.56 -20.05
N CYS A 74 2.47 -5.33 -19.72
CA CYS A 74 1.61 -4.16 -19.91
C CYS A 74 2.05 -3.30 -21.08
N ASP A 75 1.09 -2.63 -21.69
CA ASP A 75 1.33 -1.64 -22.74
C ASP A 75 1.65 -0.28 -22.15
N PHE A 76 0.90 0.10 -21.10
CA PHE A 76 1.04 1.35 -20.37
C PHE A 76 0.95 1.10 -18.86
N ALA A 77 1.46 2.04 -18.08
CA ALA A 77 1.39 1.93 -16.63
C ALA A 77 1.24 3.29 -15.93
N PHE A 78 0.48 3.25 -14.85
CA PHE A 78 0.46 4.25 -13.78
C PHE A 78 1.12 3.64 -12.55
N GLY A 79 2.01 4.37 -11.88
CA GLY A 79 2.74 3.83 -10.74
C GLY A 79 3.43 4.89 -9.89
N PHE A 80 4.15 4.43 -8.88
CA PHE A 80 4.83 5.28 -7.90
C PHE A 80 6.22 5.71 -8.34
N GLU A 81 6.96 4.82 -9.02
CA GLU A 81 8.39 4.96 -9.26
C GLU A 81 8.71 6.14 -10.19
N PRO A 82 9.82 6.86 -9.96
CA PRO A 82 10.27 7.93 -10.84
C PRO A 82 11.04 7.35 -12.05
N ILE A 83 10.38 6.45 -12.81
CA ILE A 83 10.96 5.84 -14.00
C ILE A 83 10.54 6.58 -15.27
N TYR A 84 11.41 6.57 -16.26
CA TYR A 84 11.09 7.02 -17.60
C TYR A 84 11.07 5.83 -18.56
N TYR A 85 9.92 5.60 -19.19
CA TYR A 85 9.77 4.57 -20.20
C TYR A 85 9.01 5.13 -21.41
N ASN A 86 9.63 6.09 -22.08
CA ASN A 86 9.04 6.87 -23.18
C ASN A 86 7.68 7.45 -22.77
N ASP A 87 6.67 7.25 -23.62
CA ASP A 87 5.27 7.66 -23.47
C ASP A 87 4.37 6.55 -22.87
N ARG A 88 4.98 5.52 -22.23
CA ARG A 88 4.24 4.35 -21.71
C ARG A 88 4.06 4.35 -20.21
N PHE A 89 4.67 5.28 -19.48
CA PHE A 89 4.60 5.36 -18.03
C PHE A 89 4.19 6.74 -17.55
N CYS A 90 3.30 6.78 -16.57
CA CYS A 90 2.95 7.98 -15.84
C CYS A 90 3.18 7.77 -14.34
N GLN A 91 4.00 8.61 -13.72
CA GLN A 91 4.19 8.60 -12.27
C GLN A 91 2.97 9.21 -11.57
N TYR A 92 1.90 8.43 -11.52
CA TYR A 92 0.65 8.77 -10.83
C TYR A 92 -0.01 7.46 -10.34
N PRO A 93 0.15 7.10 -9.08
CA PRO A 93 -0.40 5.84 -8.58
C PRO A 93 -1.92 5.85 -8.57
N LEU A 94 -2.50 4.81 -9.12
CA LEU A 94 -3.94 4.55 -9.14
C LEU A 94 -4.23 3.40 -8.17
N GLY A 95 -4.73 3.72 -7.00
CA GLY A 95 -5.13 2.72 -6.01
C GLY A 95 -6.48 2.05 -6.29
N ASP A 96 -6.84 1.10 -5.43
CA ASP A 96 -8.10 0.35 -5.51
C ASP A 96 -9.33 1.18 -5.06
N SER A 97 -9.13 2.38 -4.56
CA SER A 97 -10.20 3.23 -4.05
C SER A 97 -10.43 4.43 -4.97
N ASP A 98 -11.67 4.89 -5.02
CA ASP A 98 -12.09 6.15 -5.64
C ASP A 98 -11.74 7.38 -4.78
N SER A 99 -11.02 7.18 -3.69
CA SER A 99 -10.48 8.28 -2.89
C SER A 99 -9.72 9.22 -3.82
N PRO A 100 -9.84 10.53 -3.62
CA PRO A 100 -9.01 11.47 -4.35
C PRO A 100 -7.58 10.97 -4.27
N GLY A 101 -6.92 10.85 -5.43
CA GLY A 101 -5.58 10.31 -5.51
C GLY A 101 -4.67 11.00 -4.51
N LEU A 102 -3.64 10.31 -4.04
CA LEU A 102 -2.70 10.84 -3.05
C LEU A 102 -2.28 12.28 -3.36
N TYR A 103 -2.10 12.57 -4.64
CA TYR A 103 -1.68 13.88 -5.11
C TYR A 103 -2.81 14.92 -5.21
N ASP A 104 -4.08 14.50 -5.17
CA ASP A 104 -5.22 15.41 -5.26
C ASP A 104 -5.41 16.22 -3.98
N ILE A 105 -5.02 15.65 -2.84
CA ILE A 105 -5.12 16.29 -1.52
C ILE A 105 -3.88 17.08 -1.14
N THR A 106 -2.81 17.03 -1.93
CA THR A 106 -1.55 17.73 -1.60
C THR A 106 -1.72 19.25 -1.53
N ARG A 107 -2.58 19.85 -2.35
CA ARG A 107 -2.88 21.29 -2.26
C ARG A 107 -3.55 21.65 -0.95
N SER A 108 -4.49 20.83 -0.47
CA SER A 108 -5.26 21.13 0.75
C SER A 108 -4.42 21.04 2.01
N ILE A 109 -3.35 20.25 2.01
CA ILE A 109 -2.46 20.12 3.18
C ILE A 109 -1.42 21.25 3.27
N GLN A 110 -1.26 22.07 2.23
CA GLN A 110 -0.30 23.18 2.23
C GLN A 110 -0.74 24.34 3.15
N ASP A 111 -2.03 24.52 3.34
CA ASP A 111 -2.56 25.53 4.25
C ASP A 111 -2.35 25.11 5.70
N ARG A 112 -1.53 25.85 6.42
CA ARG A 112 -1.21 25.67 7.85
C ARG A 112 -1.75 26.78 8.73
N SER A 113 -2.66 27.61 8.22
CA SER A 113 -3.26 28.73 8.96
C SER A 113 -4.04 28.28 10.20
N ALA A 114 -4.51 27.04 10.25
CA ALA A 114 -5.21 26.46 11.40
C ALA A 114 -4.27 25.99 12.53
N VAL A 115 -2.94 26.10 12.39
CA VAL A 115 -2.00 25.76 13.45
C VAL A 115 -2.09 26.79 14.57
N SER A 116 -2.40 26.33 15.78
CA SER A 116 -2.60 27.17 16.95
C SER A 116 -2.12 26.44 18.20
N ALA A 117 -2.02 27.17 19.32
CA ALA A 117 -1.59 26.61 20.62
C ALA A 117 -2.53 25.50 21.14
N ASP A 118 -3.79 25.45 20.72
CA ASP A 118 -4.74 24.40 21.11
C ASP A 118 -4.26 22.99 20.68
N LEU A 119 -3.44 22.91 19.64
CA LEU A 119 -2.87 21.64 19.16
C LEU A 119 -1.83 21.05 20.12
N LEU A 120 -1.36 21.82 21.10
CA LEU A 120 -0.45 21.36 22.16
C LEU A 120 -1.12 20.43 23.15
N GLU A 121 -2.45 20.55 23.35
CA GLU A 121 -3.23 19.73 24.28
C GLU A 121 -3.53 18.32 23.76
N ARG A 122 -3.04 17.99 22.57
CA ARG A 122 -3.25 16.68 21.96
C ARG A 122 -2.48 15.59 22.70
N LYS A 123 -2.99 14.35 22.58
CA LYS A 123 -2.28 13.15 23.02
C LYS A 123 -0.96 12.99 22.29
N PHE A 124 -0.04 12.21 22.87
CA PHE A 124 1.32 12.07 22.36
C PHE A 124 1.37 11.49 20.93
N CYS A 125 1.13 10.20 20.76
CA CYS A 125 1.39 9.51 19.51
C CYS A 125 0.38 8.39 19.24
N ASN A 126 0.15 8.08 17.96
CA ASN A 126 -0.68 6.97 17.53
C ASN A 126 0.04 6.05 16.55
N PHE A 127 -0.47 4.79 16.48
CA PHE A 127 0.00 3.72 15.62
C PHE A 127 -1.20 2.99 15.01
N VAL A 128 -1.55 3.26 13.74
CA VAL A 128 -2.79 2.76 13.11
C VAL A 128 -2.48 1.82 11.95
N TYR A 129 -2.35 0.52 12.25
CA TYR A 129 -2.03 -0.50 11.26
C TYR A 129 -2.85 -1.78 11.47
N SER A 130 -3.35 -2.34 10.37
CA SER A 130 -4.13 -3.59 10.38
C SER A 130 -3.31 -4.83 10.01
N LYS A 131 -2.13 -4.66 9.39
CA LYS A 131 -1.27 -5.75 8.92
C LYS A 131 0.16 -5.56 9.41
N ASP A 132 0.82 -6.63 9.84
CA ASP A 132 2.20 -6.64 10.35
C ASP A 132 3.15 -7.57 9.57
N TRP A 133 2.69 -8.05 8.40
CA TRP A 133 3.37 -9.06 7.59
C TRP A 133 3.68 -8.64 6.14
N MET A 134 3.22 -7.47 5.71
CA MET A 134 3.47 -6.95 4.37
C MET A 134 4.75 -6.13 4.33
N GLY A 135 5.85 -6.73 3.89
CA GLY A 135 7.13 -6.08 3.69
C GLY A 135 7.93 -5.82 4.98
N GLU A 136 9.14 -5.34 4.81
CA GLU A 136 10.09 -5.04 5.90
C GLU A 136 9.60 -3.91 6.81
N GLY A 137 8.96 -2.90 6.24
CA GLY A 137 8.43 -1.76 6.99
C GLY A 137 7.34 -2.16 7.97
N ALA A 138 6.61 -3.26 7.71
CA ALA A 138 5.63 -3.78 8.66
C ALA A 138 6.29 -4.29 9.94
N ILE A 139 7.48 -4.87 9.83
CA ILE A 139 8.29 -5.32 10.98
C ILE A 139 8.90 -4.12 11.68
N LEU A 140 9.56 -3.23 10.93
CA LEU A 140 10.24 -2.05 11.46
C LEU A 140 9.31 -1.13 12.25
N ARG A 141 8.11 -0.82 11.72
CA ARG A 141 7.15 0.05 12.41
C ARG A 141 6.68 -0.51 13.74
N ARG A 142 6.51 -1.84 13.83
CA ARG A 142 6.13 -2.51 15.07
C ARG A 142 7.24 -2.45 16.10
N GLU A 143 8.48 -2.73 15.69
CA GLU A 143 9.64 -2.65 16.60
C GLU A 143 9.90 -1.21 17.03
N PHE A 144 9.84 -0.23 16.11
CA PHE A 144 9.93 1.19 16.45
C PHE A 144 8.85 1.61 17.47
N CYS A 145 7.59 1.21 17.23
CA CYS A 145 6.51 1.54 18.17
C CYS A 145 6.75 0.99 19.57
N LYS A 146 7.29 -0.22 19.71
CA LYS A 146 7.64 -0.81 21.01
C LYS A 146 8.71 0.02 21.74
N VAL A 147 9.77 0.43 21.00
CA VAL A 147 10.84 1.24 21.60
C VAL A 147 10.31 2.63 21.99
N LEU A 148 9.49 3.26 21.14
CA LEU A 148 8.85 4.55 21.44
C LEU A 148 7.92 4.47 22.65
N MET A 149 7.23 3.35 22.87
CA MET A 149 6.41 3.11 24.07
C MET A 149 7.25 3.08 25.36
N GLY A 150 8.53 2.84 25.28
CA GLY A 150 9.46 2.97 26.42
C GLY A 150 9.65 4.43 26.89
N TYR A 151 9.39 5.39 26.02
CA TYR A 151 9.39 6.81 26.37
C TYR A 151 8.01 7.27 26.84
N LYS A 152 6.96 7.07 26.03
CA LYS A 152 5.60 7.56 26.33
C LYS A 152 4.55 6.68 25.66
N HIS A 153 3.36 6.59 26.25
CA HIS A 153 2.29 5.73 25.74
C HIS A 153 1.90 6.07 24.29
N VAL A 154 1.78 5.04 23.44
CA VAL A 154 1.32 5.14 22.05
C VAL A 154 -0.02 4.43 21.92
N ASP A 155 -1.05 5.13 21.45
CA ASP A 155 -2.39 4.56 21.24
C ASP A 155 -2.45 3.73 19.94
N CYS A 156 -2.81 2.45 20.05
CA CYS A 156 -2.88 1.49 18.95
C CYS A 156 -4.33 0.96 18.80
N PRO A 157 -5.20 1.63 18.05
CA PRO A 157 -6.62 1.26 17.96
C PRO A 157 -6.93 0.11 17.01
N SER A 158 -5.98 -0.28 16.14
CA SER A 158 -6.17 -1.27 15.07
C SER A 158 -5.67 -2.66 15.48
N TYR A 159 -5.57 -3.61 14.53
CA TYR A 159 -5.22 -5.00 14.82
C TYR A 159 -3.79 -5.20 15.31
N VAL A 160 -2.83 -4.44 14.76
CA VAL A 160 -1.42 -4.55 15.15
C VAL A 160 -1.20 -3.82 16.46
N MET A 161 -0.67 -4.54 17.46
CA MET A 161 -0.38 -4.01 18.80
C MET A 161 -1.59 -3.38 19.52
N ASN A 162 -2.80 -3.83 19.22
CA ASN A 162 -4.03 -3.25 19.78
C ASN A 162 -3.95 -3.10 21.33
N ASN A 163 -4.12 -1.87 21.81
CA ASN A 163 -4.18 -1.53 23.23
C ASN A 163 -5.39 -0.63 23.57
N MET A 164 -6.34 -0.51 22.65
CA MET A 164 -7.56 0.29 22.81
C MET A 164 -8.82 -0.58 22.60
N PRO A 165 -9.99 -0.13 23.06
CA PRO A 165 -11.25 -0.84 22.80
C PRO A 165 -11.46 -1.10 21.31
N ARG A 166 -11.95 -2.30 20.98
CA ARG A 166 -12.34 -2.60 19.59
C ARG A 166 -13.42 -1.64 19.14
N GLY A 167 -13.32 -1.17 17.90
CA GLY A 167 -14.25 -0.21 17.35
C GLY A 167 -13.89 1.25 17.65
N THR A 168 -12.73 1.53 18.25
CA THR A 168 -12.21 2.91 18.43
C THR A 168 -12.05 3.62 17.08
N ILE A 169 -11.71 2.90 16.02
CA ILE A 169 -11.78 3.32 14.62
C ILE A 169 -12.58 2.28 13.84
N SER A 170 -13.21 2.69 12.74
CA SER A 170 -13.93 1.78 11.87
C SER A 170 -13.01 0.70 11.30
N ASP A 171 -13.53 -0.54 11.23
CA ASP A 171 -12.80 -1.66 10.63
C ASP A 171 -12.94 -1.63 9.12
N ARG A 172 -11.83 -1.58 8.41
CA ARG A 172 -11.77 -1.62 6.94
C ARG A 172 -12.43 -2.88 6.35
N TRP A 173 -12.40 -4.01 7.09
CA TRP A 173 -12.82 -5.32 6.57
C TRP A 173 -14.26 -5.66 6.89
N THR A 174 -14.78 -5.18 8.00
CA THR A 174 -16.13 -5.53 8.45
C THR A 174 -17.18 -4.50 8.06
N GLY A 175 -16.77 -3.31 7.58
CA GLY A 175 -17.69 -2.22 7.28
C GLY A 175 -18.44 -1.69 8.51
N LEU A 176 -18.11 -2.16 9.72
CA LEU A 176 -18.68 -1.67 10.97
C LEU A 176 -18.06 -0.30 11.28
N SER A 177 -18.80 0.73 10.91
CA SER A 177 -18.50 2.11 11.26
C SER A 177 -18.74 2.35 12.75
N CYS A 178 -17.76 2.88 13.45
CA CYS A 178 -17.98 3.51 14.73
C CYS A 178 -18.59 4.90 14.54
N GLY A 179 -19.87 4.97 14.26
CA GLY A 179 -20.63 6.22 14.19
C GLY A 179 -21.20 6.53 12.80
N ASN A 180 -22.52 6.55 12.73
CA ASN A 180 -23.37 7.09 11.66
C ASN A 180 -22.94 6.89 10.20
N GLY A 181 -22.91 5.67 9.77
CA GLY A 181 -23.58 5.17 8.58
C GLY A 181 -23.15 5.51 7.19
N THR A 182 -22.01 5.27 6.59
CA THR A 182 -21.91 4.80 5.20
C THR A 182 -20.62 4.01 5.00
N VAL A 183 -20.75 2.85 4.35
CA VAL A 183 -19.74 1.77 4.36
C VAL A 183 -18.46 2.08 3.59
N SER A 184 -18.43 3.03 2.65
CA SER A 184 -17.29 3.28 1.75
C SER A 184 -16.35 4.40 2.21
N SER A 185 -16.83 5.39 2.94
CA SER A 185 -16.01 6.50 3.46
C SER A 185 -15.50 6.26 4.89
N GLY A 186 -16.12 5.35 5.62
CA GLY A 186 -15.98 5.21 7.07
C GLY A 186 -14.57 4.94 7.59
N TRP A 187 -13.75 4.14 6.90
CA TRP A 187 -12.38 3.87 7.35
C TRP A 187 -11.47 5.09 7.26
N SER A 188 -11.46 5.76 6.11
CA SER A 188 -10.58 6.91 5.86
C SER A 188 -10.93 8.07 6.78
N ASP A 189 -12.22 8.39 6.90
CA ASP A 189 -12.71 9.51 7.70
C ASP A 189 -12.56 9.22 9.20
N GLY A 190 -12.90 8.02 9.64
CA GLY A 190 -12.74 7.60 11.03
C GLY A 190 -11.26 7.56 11.46
N LYS A 191 -10.37 7.12 10.57
CA LYS A 191 -8.93 7.18 10.80
C LYS A 191 -8.46 8.63 10.90
N LEU A 192 -8.84 9.49 9.97
CA LEU A 192 -8.40 10.88 9.96
C LEU A 192 -8.85 11.63 11.22
N GLU A 193 -10.11 11.44 11.65
CA GLU A 193 -10.59 12.01 12.89
C GLU A 193 -9.84 11.49 14.12
N PHE A 194 -9.49 10.21 14.14
CA PHE A 194 -8.66 9.64 15.19
C PHE A 194 -7.28 10.31 15.24
N LEU A 195 -6.59 10.46 14.08
CA LEU A 195 -5.27 11.08 13.99
C LEU A 195 -5.25 12.52 14.53
N ARG A 196 -6.35 13.29 14.35
CA ARG A 196 -6.47 14.68 14.83
C ARG A 196 -6.32 14.84 16.35
N ARG A 197 -6.40 13.75 17.09
CA ARG A 197 -6.25 13.75 18.55
C ARG A 197 -4.81 13.65 19.02
N TYR A 198 -3.84 13.52 18.09
CA TYR A 198 -2.45 13.22 18.43
C TYR A 198 -1.47 14.22 17.84
N LYS A 199 -0.41 14.49 18.63
CA LYS A 199 0.74 15.31 18.18
C LYS A 199 1.53 14.62 17.08
N PHE A 200 1.78 13.30 17.24
CA PHE A 200 2.61 12.50 16.33
C PHE A 200 1.85 11.30 15.80
N THR A 201 2.21 10.87 14.58
CA THR A 201 1.70 9.65 13.96
C THR A 201 2.84 8.84 13.40
N ILE A 202 2.96 7.57 13.78
CA ILE A 202 3.92 6.65 13.13
C ILE A 202 3.42 6.36 11.72
N ALA A 203 4.21 6.77 10.72
CA ALA A 203 3.85 6.81 9.28
C ALA A 203 4.83 6.00 8.42
N PHE A 204 5.07 4.74 8.80
CA PHE A 204 5.99 3.85 8.08
C PHE A 204 5.28 3.15 6.93
N GLU A 205 5.86 3.18 5.74
CA GLU A 205 5.38 2.42 4.59
C GLU A 205 5.57 0.90 4.79
N ASN A 206 5.02 0.11 3.88
CA ASN A 206 5.20 -1.35 3.93
C ASN A 206 6.61 -1.76 3.50
N THR A 207 7.24 -0.99 2.62
CA THR A 207 8.59 -1.22 2.11
C THR A 207 9.23 0.10 1.68
N ALA A 208 10.57 0.11 1.61
CA ALA A 208 11.35 1.23 1.08
C ALA A 208 11.57 1.06 -0.43
N LEU A 209 10.63 1.59 -1.22
CA LEU A 209 10.74 1.65 -2.68
C LEU A 209 10.76 3.10 -3.13
N SER A 210 11.65 3.44 -4.07
CA SER A 210 11.73 4.78 -4.66
C SER A 210 10.37 5.22 -5.22
N GLY A 211 9.91 6.39 -4.83
CA GLY A 211 8.60 6.94 -5.19
C GLY A 211 7.40 6.38 -4.41
N TYR A 212 7.51 5.21 -3.76
CA TYR A 212 6.38 4.59 -3.05
C TYR A 212 6.00 5.40 -1.82
N THR A 213 4.97 6.21 -1.99
CA THR A 213 4.46 7.12 -0.96
C THR A 213 2.94 7.03 -0.93
N THR A 214 2.37 6.71 0.23
CA THR A 214 0.95 6.42 0.35
C THR A 214 0.24 7.38 1.31
N GLU A 215 -1.01 7.08 1.62
CA GLU A 215 -1.81 7.82 2.60
C GLU A 215 -1.14 7.92 3.99
N LYS A 216 -0.14 7.13 4.27
CA LYS A 216 0.49 7.06 5.60
C LYS A 216 1.17 8.36 6.02
N ILE A 217 1.79 9.08 5.07
CA ILE A 217 2.36 10.40 5.35
C ILE A 217 1.34 11.53 5.14
N ILE A 218 0.43 11.38 4.16
CA ILE A 218 -0.55 12.42 3.82
C ILE A 218 -1.61 12.60 4.91
N GLN A 219 -2.18 11.51 5.43
CA GLN A 219 -3.24 11.59 6.43
C GLN A 219 -2.80 12.26 7.74
N PRO A 220 -1.58 12.01 8.28
CA PRO A 220 -1.06 12.83 9.38
C PRO A 220 -1.03 14.33 9.07
N PHE A 221 -0.59 14.72 7.88
CA PHE A 221 -0.61 16.14 7.49
C PHE A 221 -2.02 16.72 7.43
N GLN A 222 -3.00 15.98 6.90
CA GLN A 222 -4.42 16.36 6.92
C GLN A 222 -4.98 16.49 8.34
N ALA A 223 -4.45 15.71 9.26
CA ALA A 223 -4.84 15.71 10.67
C ALA A 223 -4.12 16.76 11.50
N PHE A 224 -3.17 17.53 10.96
CA PHE A 224 -2.25 18.36 11.71
C PHE A 224 -1.53 17.56 12.81
N SER A 225 -1.04 16.38 12.47
CA SER A 225 -0.20 15.50 13.28
C SER A 225 1.15 15.36 12.60
N ILE A 226 2.26 15.48 13.34
CA ILE A 226 3.60 15.37 12.73
C ILE A 226 3.86 13.91 12.37
N PRO A 227 4.13 13.59 11.07
CA PRO A 227 4.50 12.24 10.67
C PRO A 227 5.90 11.88 11.20
N ILE A 228 6.03 10.70 11.81
CA ILE A 228 7.30 10.00 12.01
C ILE A 228 7.39 9.02 10.86
N TYR A 229 8.12 9.37 9.80
CA TYR A 229 8.03 8.68 8.51
C TYR A 229 9.26 7.84 8.19
N TRP A 230 9.00 6.62 7.71
CA TRP A 230 9.98 5.74 7.07
C TRP A 230 9.38 5.11 5.81
N GLY A 231 10.18 4.98 4.74
CA GLY A 231 9.73 4.33 3.51
C GLY A 231 10.47 4.86 2.29
N ASN A 232 9.78 5.59 1.41
CA ASN A 232 10.36 6.11 0.18
C ASN A 232 11.72 6.80 0.42
N PRO A 233 12.84 6.26 -0.12
CA PRO A 233 14.15 6.88 0.06
C PRO A 233 14.25 8.27 -0.57
N ASP A 234 13.42 8.55 -1.60
CA ASP A 234 13.40 9.83 -2.30
C ASP A 234 12.31 10.78 -1.78
N ILE A 235 11.85 10.56 -0.53
CA ILE A 235 10.74 11.34 0.05
C ILE A 235 10.97 12.85 0.01
N LEU A 236 12.22 13.29 0.14
CA LEU A 236 12.60 14.70 0.10
C LEU A 236 12.46 15.36 -1.28
N SER A 237 12.26 14.58 -2.34
CA SER A 237 11.87 15.12 -3.65
C SER A 237 10.41 15.59 -3.69
N LEU A 238 9.60 15.15 -2.74
CA LEU A 238 8.16 15.43 -2.67
C LEU A 238 7.81 16.31 -1.48
N PHE A 239 8.39 16.05 -0.30
CA PHE A 239 8.01 16.67 0.96
C PHE A 239 9.10 17.55 1.55
N ASN A 240 8.66 18.64 2.18
CA ASN A 240 9.52 19.57 2.90
C ASN A 240 10.13 18.89 4.15
N PRO A 241 11.46 18.76 4.26
CA PRO A 241 12.12 18.11 5.39
C PRO A 241 11.84 18.79 6.74
N LYS A 242 11.42 20.06 6.73
CA LYS A 242 11.07 20.80 7.95
C LYS A 242 9.69 20.45 8.51
N ALA A 243 8.84 19.73 7.74
CA ALA A 243 7.46 19.46 8.10
C ALA A 243 7.24 18.12 8.82
N PHE A 244 8.22 17.22 8.84
CA PHE A 244 8.08 15.87 9.40
C PHE A 244 9.41 15.32 9.93
N ILE A 245 9.35 14.20 10.66
CA ILE A 245 10.54 13.48 11.11
C ILE A 245 10.85 12.40 10.07
N ASN A 246 11.94 12.57 9.30
CA ASN A 246 12.38 11.63 8.28
C ASN A 246 13.28 10.56 8.87
N CYS A 247 12.73 9.39 9.19
CA CYS A 247 13.47 8.28 9.77
C CYS A 247 14.54 7.70 8.83
N ASN A 248 14.42 7.90 7.51
CA ASN A 248 15.43 7.42 6.55
C ASN A 248 16.82 8.07 6.79
N GLU A 249 16.87 9.27 7.38
CA GLU A 249 18.11 9.97 7.69
C GLU A 249 18.91 9.35 8.85
N TYR A 250 18.21 8.58 9.68
CA TYR A 250 18.79 7.92 10.87
C TYR A 250 19.14 6.44 10.62
N GLY A 251 18.90 5.93 9.41
CA GLY A 251 18.99 4.50 9.15
C GLY A 251 18.04 3.70 10.03
N ASN A 252 18.57 2.73 10.78
CA ASN A 252 17.76 1.94 11.73
C ASN A 252 18.04 2.32 13.20
N ASP A 253 18.62 3.48 13.44
CA ASP A 253 18.89 3.98 14.79
C ASP A 253 17.61 4.58 15.41
N PHE A 254 16.82 3.71 16.04
CA PHE A 254 15.59 4.12 16.70
C PHE A 254 15.81 5.08 17.88
N ASP A 255 16.93 4.97 18.57
CA ASP A 255 17.23 5.82 19.72
C ASP A 255 17.41 7.28 19.27
N SER A 256 18.15 7.52 18.20
CA SER A 256 18.30 8.87 17.63
C SER A 256 16.97 9.45 17.11
N ILE A 257 16.12 8.63 16.49
CA ILE A 257 14.77 9.07 16.08
C ILE A 257 13.94 9.45 17.29
N ILE A 258 13.99 8.66 18.37
CA ILE A 258 13.22 8.90 19.58
C ILE A 258 13.73 10.16 20.30
N GLU A 259 15.03 10.43 20.33
CA GLU A 259 15.56 11.69 20.87
C GLU A 259 15.00 12.90 20.09
N ARG A 260 14.90 12.81 18.77
CA ARG A 260 14.24 13.87 17.97
C ARG A 260 12.75 14.04 18.33
N VAL A 261 12.04 12.94 18.52
CA VAL A 261 10.62 12.96 18.96
C VAL A 261 10.51 13.62 20.36
N LYS A 262 11.39 13.25 21.30
CA LYS A 262 11.43 13.84 22.65
C LYS A 262 11.71 15.34 22.63
N GLU A 263 12.64 15.78 21.78
CA GLU A 263 12.94 17.20 21.60
C GLU A 263 11.67 17.98 21.25
N LEU A 264 10.92 17.50 20.24
CA LEU A 264 9.69 18.16 19.81
C LEU A 264 8.53 18.03 20.82
N ASP A 265 8.44 16.90 21.53
CA ASP A 265 7.39 16.69 22.53
C ASP A 265 7.56 17.58 23.79
N ASN A 266 8.81 17.94 24.12
CA ASN A 266 9.15 18.76 25.28
C ASN A 266 9.37 20.26 24.95
N ASP A 267 9.38 20.63 23.67
CA ASP A 267 9.57 22.01 23.22
C ASP A 267 8.39 22.43 22.33
N ASN A 268 7.46 23.16 22.92
CA ASN A 268 6.24 23.58 22.24
C ASN A 268 6.51 24.50 21.04
N ASP A 269 7.52 25.34 21.11
CA ASP A 269 7.84 26.27 20.02
C ASP A 269 8.37 25.51 18.82
N LYS A 270 9.30 24.57 19.02
CA LYS A 270 9.81 23.69 17.95
C LYS A 270 8.72 22.80 17.36
N TYR A 271 7.81 22.29 18.21
CA TYR A 271 6.68 21.49 17.74
C TYR A 271 5.76 22.29 16.81
N LEU A 272 5.35 23.49 17.24
CA LEU A 272 4.49 24.37 16.46
C LEU A 272 5.21 24.88 15.20
N GLU A 273 6.52 25.18 15.28
CA GLU A 273 7.33 25.54 14.10
C GLU A 273 7.29 24.44 13.06
N MET A 274 7.56 23.19 13.42
CA MET A 274 7.49 22.06 12.48
C MET A 274 6.09 21.86 11.92
N LEU A 275 5.07 21.93 12.77
CA LEU A 275 3.67 21.74 12.37
C LEU A 275 3.17 22.81 11.42
N SER A 276 3.74 24.04 11.50
CA SER A 276 3.40 25.18 10.66
C SER A 276 4.07 25.15 9.28
N GLN A 277 5.02 24.22 9.04
CA GLN A 277 5.70 24.13 7.75
C GLN A 277 4.76 23.58 6.68
N PRO A 278 4.73 24.17 5.48
CA PRO A 278 4.05 23.58 4.34
C PRO A 278 4.61 22.18 4.05
N PRO A 279 3.76 21.14 3.95
CA PRO A 279 4.25 19.77 3.80
C PRO A 279 4.97 19.44 2.51
N MET A 280 4.56 20.06 1.37
CA MET A 280 5.17 19.76 0.08
C MET A 280 6.39 20.63 -0.19
N GLN A 281 7.34 20.11 -0.96
CA GLN A 281 8.44 20.91 -1.51
C GLN A 281 7.92 22.03 -2.40
N GLU A 282 8.66 23.15 -2.48
CA GLU A 282 8.34 24.26 -3.38
C GLU A 282 8.33 23.82 -4.86
N SER A 283 9.19 22.86 -5.20
CA SER A 283 9.28 22.28 -6.55
C SER A 283 8.21 21.23 -6.86
N PHE A 284 7.30 20.96 -5.93
CA PHE A 284 6.29 19.92 -6.12
C PHE A 284 5.34 20.27 -7.27
N ASP A 285 5.19 19.32 -8.19
CA ASP A 285 4.28 19.45 -9.33
C ASP A 285 2.83 19.17 -8.92
N PHE A 286 2.07 20.23 -8.67
CA PHE A 286 0.65 20.14 -8.32
C PHE A 286 -0.27 19.81 -9.52
N ASP A 287 0.26 19.78 -10.74
CA ASP A 287 -0.53 19.48 -11.95
C ASP A 287 -0.40 18.02 -12.39
N ARG A 288 0.12 17.15 -11.52
CA ARG A 288 0.28 15.71 -11.79
C ARG A 288 -1.02 15.02 -12.19
N ARG A 289 -2.14 15.41 -11.60
CA ARG A 289 -3.46 14.88 -11.95
C ARG A 289 -3.83 15.19 -13.39
N GLU A 290 -3.67 16.44 -13.83
CA GLU A 290 -3.97 16.84 -15.21
C GLU A 290 -3.03 16.13 -16.20
N LYS A 291 -1.76 15.98 -15.86
CA LYS A 291 -0.80 15.21 -16.66
C LYS A 291 -1.19 13.73 -16.76
N ALA A 292 -1.66 13.14 -15.68
CA ALA A 292 -2.17 11.77 -15.66
C ALA A 292 -3.44 11.61 -16.51
N LYS A 293 -4.34 12.59 -16.47
CA LYS A 293 -5.55 12.67 -17.30
C LYS A 293 -5.20 12.75 -18.78
N GLU A 294 -4.29 13.64 -19.15
CA GLU A 294 -3.82 13.75 -20.54
C GLU A 294 -3.09 12.48 -21.01
N PHE A 295 -2.33 11.84 -20.13
CA PHE A 295 -1.71 10.55 -20.44
C PHE A 295 -2.77 9.47 -20.72
N LEU A 296 -3.83 9.39 -19.91
CA LEU A 296 -4.93 8.46 -20.12
C LEU A 296 -5.64 8.70 -21.46
N TYR A 297 -5.91 9.96 -21.82
CA TYR A 297 -6.52 10.30 -23.13
C TYR A 297 -5.63 9.89 -24.28
N LYS A 298 -4.32 10.13 -24.22
CA LYS A 298 -3.37 9.71 -25.26
C LYS A 298 -3.37 8.18 -25.47
N ILE A 299 -3.51 7.39 -24.41
CA ILE A 299 -3.65 5.94 -24.52
C ILE A 299 -4.89 5.57 -25.35
N ILE A 300 -6.04 6.18 -25.04
CA ILE A 300 -7.29 5.88 -25.74
C ILE A 300 -7.27 6.39 -27.20
N GLU A 301 -6.71 7.57 -27.45
CA GLU A 301 -6.59 8.17 -28.77
C GLU A 301 -5.68 7.37 -29.70
N ARG A 302 -4.64 6.72 -29.14
CA ARG A 302 -3.78 5.80 -29.88
C ARG A 302 -4.56 4.60 -30.46
N GLY A 303 -5.69 4.26 -29.86
CA GLY A 303 -6.56 3.16 -30.27
C GLY A 303 -6.22 1.82 -29.60
N PRO A 304 -7.05 0.79 -29.84
CA PRO A 304 -6.98 -0.50 -29.16
C PRO A 304 -5.90 -1.43 -29.79
N TYR A 305 -4.69 -0.92 -29.90
CA TYR A 305 -3.56 -1.66 -30.50
C TYR A 305 -2.50 -1.96 -29.44
N PRO A 306 -2.50 -3.16 -28.82
CA PRO A 306 -1.49 -3.54 -27.83
C PRO A 306 -0.10 -3.64 -28.50
N PHE A 307 0.94 -3.27 -27.72
CA PHE A 307 2.33 -3.41 -28.15
C PHE A 307 2.77 -4.89 -28.21
N ALA A 308 2.26 -5.70 -27.28
CA ALA A 308 2.54 -7.11 -27.20
C ALA A 308 1.24 -7.91 -27.32
N LYS A 309 1.02 -8.56 -28.49
CA LYS A 309 -0.13 -9.44 -28.68
C LYS A 309 -0.04 -10.77 -27.91
N ASP A 310 1.18 -11.18 -27.54
CA ASP A 310 1.42 -12.46 -26.89
C ASP A 310 1.91 -12.27 -25.46
N ALA A 311 1.05 -12.59 -24.48
CA ALA A 311 1.44 -12.72 -23.08
C ALA A 311 2.51 -13.82 -22.83
N LEU A 312 2.88 -14.58 -23.86
CA LEU A 312 3.88 -15.64 -23.81
C LEU A 312 5.34 -15.15 -23.87
N ARG A 313 5.59 -13.87 -24.12
CA ARG A 313 6.93 -13.26 -24.07
C ARG A 313 7.43 -12.99 -22.65
N ILE A 314 6.71 -13.46 -21.64
CA ILE A 314 7.18 -13.40 -20.27
C ILE A 314 8.44 -14.24 -20.15
N SER A 315 9.55 -13.62 -19.77
CA SER A 315 10.76 -14.37 -19.50
C SER A 315 10.46 -15.45 -18.44
N SER A 316 11.00 -16.65 -18.66
CA SER A 316 10.86 -17.76 -17.69
C SER A 316 11.28 -17.35 -16.27
N SER A 317 12.25 -16.45 -16.16
CA SER A 317 12.74 -15.87 -14.90
C SER A 317 11.68 -15.04 -14.17
N TYR A 318 10.86 -14.25 -14.85
CA TYR A 318 9.78 -13.48 -14.20
C TYR A 318 8.65 -14.39 -13.69
N ARG A 319 8.26 -15.41 -14.45
CA ARG A 319 7.32 -16.43 -13.97
C ARG A 319 7.83 -17.11 -12.71
N THR A 320 9.09 -17.52 -12.72
CA THR A 320 9.73 -18.19 -11.60
C THR A 320 9.79 -17.28 -10.39
N PHE A 321 10.11 -16.00 -10.56
CA PHE A 321 10.15 -15.03 -9.48
C PHE A 321 8.76 -14.78 -8.85
N ASN A 322 7.73 -14.58 -9.65
CA ASN A 322 6.37 -14.39 -9.14
C ASN A 322 5.82 -15.66 -8.47
N GLU A 323 6.11 -16.83 -9.04
CA GLU A 323 5.71 -18.10 -8.45
C GLU A 323 6.46 -18.37 -7.14
N TYR A 324 7.74 -18.01 -7.07
CA TYR A 324 8.55 -18.04 -5.85
C TYR A 324 7.98 -17.12 -4.76
N ASN A 325 7.67 -15.88 -5.09
CA ASN A 325 7.10 -14.92 -4.14
C ASN A 325 5.75 -15.40 -3.62
N ARG A 326 4.86 -15.88 -4.50
CA ARG A 326 3.56 -16.43 -4.11
C ARG A 326 3.71 -17.62 -3.17
N VAL A 327 4.58 -18.56 -3.50
CA VAL A 327 4.82 -19.76 -2.67
C VAL A 327 5.45 -19.39 -1.33
N THR A 328 6.34 -18.41 -1.32
CA THR A 328 6.97 -17.90 -0.10
C THR A 328 5.95 -17.21 0.81
N GLU A 329 5.04 -16.44 0.25
CA GLU A 329 3.95 -15.79 0.98
C GLU A 329 2.94 -16.81 1.55
N GLU A 330 2.52 -17.79 0.75
CA GLU A 330 1.68 -18.90 1.22
C GLU A 330 2.36 -19.71 2.33
N LEU A 331 3.67 -19.95 2.21
CA LEU A 331 4.46 -20.64 3.22
C LEU A 331 4.55 -19.83 4.53
N ASN A 332 4.79 -18.54 4.45
CA ASN A 332 4.86 -17.65 5.62
C ASN A 332 3.50 -17.56 6.32
N THR A 333 2.42 -17.41 5.56
CA THR A 333 1.06 -17.41 6.08
C THR A 333 0.73 -18.72 6.79
N THR A 334 1.15 -19.85 6.19
CA THR A 334 0.96 -21.17 6.78
C THR A 334 1.77 -21.36 8.07
N LYS A 335 3.01 -20.87 8.11
CA LYS A 335 3.86 -20.89 9.31
C LYS A 335 3.24 -20.10 10.46
N GLU A 336 2.72 -18.91 10.16
CA GLU A 336 2.07 -18.09 11.17
C GLU A 336 0.77 -18.72 11.69
N ALA A 337 -0.04 -19.31 10.80
CA ALA A 337 -1.22 -20.03 11.18
C ALA A 337 -0.88 -21.23 12.09
N MET A 338 0.19 -21.96 11.77
CA MET A 338 0.69 -23.08 12.60
C MET A 338 1.19 -22.58 13.97
N LYS A 339 1.93 -21.47 14.01
CA LYS A 339 2.39 -20.85 15.27
C LYS A 339 1.22 -20.41 16.15
N ARG A 340 0.18 -19.81 15.56
CA ARG A 340 -1.05 -19.43 16.27
C ARG A 340 -1.83 -20.63 16.82
N MET A 341 -1.71 -21.79 16.17
CA MET A 341 -2.32 -23.06 16.62
C MET A 341 -1.48 -23.80 17.67
N GLY A 342 -0.39 -23.21 18.16
CA GLY A 342 0.45 -23.78 19.22
C GLY A 342 1.35 -24.94 18.77
N TYR A 343 1.65 -25.05 17.47
CA TYR A 343 2.63 -26.03 17.00
C TYR A 343 4.04 -25.63 17.41
N ASP A 344 4.69 -26.47 18.20
CA ASP A 344 6.06 -26.28 18.65
C ASP A 344 7.04 -26.27 17.46
N SER A 345 8.00 -25.34 17.49
CA SER A 345 9.10 -25.22 16.54
C SER A 345 9.99 -26.48 16.45
N ASN A 346 9.90 -27.39 17.44
CA ASN A 346 10.62 -28.65 17.50
C ASN A 346 9.86 -29.85 16.89
N SER A 347 8.62 -29.66 16.44
CA SER A 347 7.86 -30.76 15.84
C SER A 347 8.49 -31.22 14.52
N ASN A 348 8.32 -32.50 14.20
CA ASN A 348 8.81 -33.07 12.93
C ASN A 348 8.20 -32.37 11.72
N THR A 349 6.99 -31.83 11.85
CA THR A 349 6.31 -31.02 10.81
C THR A 349 7.03 -29.70 10.61
N TRP A 350 7.46 -29.03 11.69
CA TRP A 350 8.23 -27.78 11.61
C TRP A 350 9.61 -27.98 10.99
N LYS A 351 10.30 -29.07 11.36
CA LYS A 351 11.58 -29.45 10.74
C LYS A 351 11.45 -29.73 9.24
N LEU A 352 10.33 -30.31 8.82
CA LEU A 352 10.02 -30.50 7.39
C LEU A 352 9.80 -29.16 6.68
N VAL A 353 9.04 -28.24 7.28
CA VAL A 353 8.81 -26.87 6.74
C VAL A 353 10.15 -26.13 6.59
N GLN A 354 11.04 -26.18 7.59
CA GLN A 354 12.37 -25.58 7.50
C GLN A 354 13.26 -26.21 6.41
N LYS A 355 13.19 -27.55 6.24
CA LYS A 355 13.92 -28.22 5.14
C LYS A 355 13.44 -27.78 3.77
N LEU A 356 12.14 -27.61 3.60
CA LEU A 356 11.55 -27.15 2.33
C LEU A 356 11.90 -25.69 2.04
N GLN A 357 11.99 -24.85 3.07
CA GLN A 357 12.45 -23.46 2.93
C GLN A 357 13.92 -23.42 2.49
N ARG A 358 14.81 -24.16 3.14
CA ARG A 358 16.22 -24.25 2.73
C ARG A 358 16.41 -24.78 1.32
N PHE A 359 15.51 -25.63 0.86
CA PHE A 359 15.52 -26.14 -0.51
C PHE A 359 15.06 -25.08 -1.51
N GLY A 360 14.02 -24.26 -1.16
CA GLY A 360 13.60 -23.12 -1.97
C GLY A 360 14.66 -22.01 -2.05
N ASP A 361 15.41 -21.79 -0.97
CA ASP A 361 16.50 -20.80 -0.89
C ASP A 361 17.80 -21.26 -1.59
N SER A 362 17.85 -22.51 -2.06
CA SER A 362 19.00 -23.06 -2.76
C SER A 362 19.02 -22.63 -4.24
N LYS A 363 20.23 -22.56 -4.84
CA LYS A 363 20.45 -22.21 -6.28
C LYS A 363 19.68 -23.09 -7.29
N TRP A 364 18.95 -24.09 -6.83
CA TRP A 364 18.20 -25.07 -7.61
C TRP A 364 16.68 -24.91 -7.48
N GLY A 365 16.18 -23.73 -7.14
CA GLY A 365 14.81 -23.37 -6.78
C GLY A 365 13.69 -23.69 -7.74
N TYR A 366 13.67 -24.87 -8.35
CA TYR A 366 12.53 -25.42 -9.06
C TYR A 366 11.88 -26.52 -8.21
N ILE A 367 10.81 -26.17 -7.49
CA ILE A 367 9.97 -27.19 -6.82
C ILE A 367 9.04 -27.80 -7.88
N PRO A 368 9.21 -29.06 -8.27
CA PRO A 368 8.28 -29.70 -9.20
C PRO A 368 6.86 -29.69 -8.63
N LYS A 369 5.84 -29.37 -9.45
CA LYS A 369 4.41 -29.38 -9.08
C LYS A 369 3.99 -30.62 -8.25
N ARG A 370 4.64 -31.76 -8.44
CA ARG A 370 4.41 -33.00 -7.68
C ARG A 370 4.71 -32.87 -6.18
N ILE A 371 5.76 -32.13 -5.79
CA ILE A 371 6.12 -31.96 -4.37
C ILE A 371 5.11 -31.02 -3.71
N PHE A 372 4.68 -29.96 -4.39
CA PHE A 372 3.63 -29.06 -3.91
C PHE A 372 2.30 -29.78 -3.67
N HIS A 373 1.88 -30.66 -4.58
CA HIS A 373 0.68 -31.48 -4.38
C HIS A 373 0.79 -32.49 -3.22
N ILE A 374 1.99 -33.00 -2.96
CA ILE A 374 2.25 -33.86 -1.79
C ILE A 374 2.09 -33.05 -0.50
N LEU A 375 2.59 -31.82 -0.45
CA LEU A 375 2.47 -30.94 0.72
C LEU A 375 1.02 -30.55 0.99
N ILE A 376 0.23 -30.23 -0.04
CA ILE A 376 -1.21 -29.97 0.09
C ILE A 376 -1.95 -31.22 0.58
N ARG A 377 -1.59 -32.41 0.12
CA ARG A 377 -2.19 -33.66 0.60
C ARG A 377 -1.86 -33.96 2.07
N ILE A 378 -0.62 -33.69 2.49
CA ILE A 378 -0.21 -33.81 3.89
C ILE A 378 -0.98 -32.81 4.76
N TYR A 379 -1.08 -31.55 4.33
CA TYR A 379 -1.85 -30.51 5.00
C TYR A 379 -3.34 -30.87 5.15
N LYS A 380 -3.97 -31.36 4.06
CA LYS A 380 -5.37 -31.80 4.09
C LYS A 380 -5.57 -33.01 5.01
N LYS A 381 -4.64 -33.98 5.06
CA LYS A 381 -4.69 -35.10 5.98
C LYS A 381 -4.55 -34.68 7.45
N LEU A 382 -3.66 -33.74 7.75
CA LEU A 382 -3.50 -33.22 9.11
C LEU A 382 -4.73 -32.42 9.58
N LYS A 383 -5.43 -31.73 8.68
CA LYS A 383 -6.69 -31.04 9.00
C LYS A 383 -7.86 -32.01 9.27
N ILE A 384 -7.89 -33.16 8.59
CA ILE A 384 -8.93 -34.18 8.75
C ILE A 384 -8.75 -34.94 10.08
N VAL A 385 -7.52 -35.14 10.53
CA VAL A 385 -7.25 -35.81 11.81
C VAL A 385 -7.68 -34.94 13.01
N LYS A 386 -7.60 -33.60 12.93
CA LYS A 386 -8.07 -32.70 14.02
C LYS A 386 -9.58 -32.46 14.06
N ALA A 387 -10.32 -32.82 13.02
CA ALA A 387 -11.79 -32.74 13.01
C ALA A 387 -12.47 -33.98 13.59
N ARG A 388 -11.69 -34.92 14.12
CA ARG A 388 -12.17 -36.19 14.69
C ARG A 388 -11.83 -36.39 16.19
N TYR A 389 -11.29 -35.35 16.88
CA TYR A 389 -11.09 -35.38 18.33
C TYR A 389 -11.63 -34.12 19.00
#